data_03b51748ba88b2334b1c44f2a8ea0412
#
_entry.id   03b51748ba88b2334b1c44f2a8ea0412
#
_cell.length_a   1.000
_cell.length_b   1.000
_cell.length_c   1.000
_cell.angle_alpha   90.00
_cell.angle_beta   90.00
_cell.angle_gamma   90.00
#
_symmetry.space_group_name_H-M   'P 1'
#
loop_
_entity.id
_entity.type
_entity.pdbx_description
1 polymer ?
#
loop_
_entity_poly.entity_id
_entity_poly.type
_entity_poly.pdbx_seq_one_letter_code
_entity_poly.pdbx_strand_id
1 'polypeptide(L)'
;PEEFPQLIINSPKLWWPVNKGPQNLYDLKLTVSVDGKECDSVKTRFGIREIVSDRKTPDKSRVFYVNGKRLFIRGTNWIPEAMLRTSDERTYAELRYSRQSGVNLLRMWGGGIAESDYFFQLCDELGLLVWQEFWMTGDTRHPHDKALYMSNVESTVKRIRNHPSLAYYVASNESTEVTGTPELLNKLDGTRGFQMQSECEGVHDGSPYKQVNPMQHYENTASPRGSRVDGFNPEYGAPTLPTVEILREMMDEKDLWPINKEVWDYLDGNGFHLMSTMYTDLVNNYGKSSSIDEFAQKGQLLGAINSKSIWEVWNYNKLDYGDRFCSGLLFWYHNCSMPQVASRMWDWSLEPTASLYHTANSLEPLHAQFDYLKNTVSVVNDYYREFKDYKVIAQVYDINSKKVFEESAVVNLPSDGVVNDALTIRFPENISQVHFIKLILKDEKGKDVSSNFYWRSNDKYEGSKTLTGPAASGFEDLSKLKQAKVKLAYKVREDNNNYFVDITLRNTSGQIAFFNQLQFLNSKMSPIRPSFYTDNFFSLMPGEKKTVTIETAKGKLKDG
;
A
#
# COMPACT_ATOMS: atom_id res chain seq x y z
N PRO A 1 -12.99 7.28 37.47
CA PRO A 1 -13.44 8.64 37.09
C PRO A 1 -13.85 9.45 38.32
N GLU A 2 -14.53 8.85 39.29
CA GLU A 2 -15.01 9.55 40.48
C GLU A 2 -13.85 10.11 41.36
N GLU A 3 -12.72 9.40 41.41
CA GLU A 3 -11.54 9.81 42.15
C GLU A 3 -10.71 10.89 41.44
N PHE A 4 -10.86 10.99 40.08
CA PHE A 4 -10.06 11.91 39.26
C PHE A 4 -10.97 12.66 38.25
N PRO A 5 -11.82 13.60 38.73
CA PRO A 5 -12.74 14.33 37.85
C PRO A 5 -12.04 15.19 36.81
N GLN A 6 -10.79 15.57 37.05
CA GLN A 6 -9.94 16.29 36.07
C GLN A 6 -9.61 15.47 34.83
N LEU A 7 -9.79 14.14 34.85
CA LEU A 7 -9.62 13.26 33.67
C LEU A 7 -10.91 13.08 32.86
N ILE A 8 -12.01 13.70 33.25
CA ILE A 8 -13.26 13.68 32.51
C ILE A 8 -13.21 14.75 31.41
N ILE A 9 -13.27 14.32 30.18
CA ILE A 9 -13.32 15.21 29.02
C ILE A 9 -14.73 15.15 28.42
N ASN A 10 -15.46 16.24 28.55
CA ASN A 10 -16.80 16.37 27.98
C ASN A 10 -16.72 16.66 26.48
N SER A 11 -17.52 15.94 25.67
CA SER A 11 -17.57 16.08 24.21
C SER A 11 -16.19 16.02 23.56
N PRO A 12 -15.44 14.92 23.75
CA PRO A 12 -14.07 14.81 23.26
C PRO A 12 -14.01 14.86 21.72
N LYS A 13 -12.92 15.45 21.20
CA LYS A 13 -12.57 15.30 19.78
C LYS A 13 -11.98 13.91 19.58
N LEU A 14 -12.65 13.10 18.77
CA LEU A 14 -12.23 11.71 18.54
C LEU A 14 -11.03 11.63 17.60
N TRP A 15 -10.16 10.66 17.85
CA TRP A 15 -9.10 10.26 16.94
C TRP A 15 -9.67 9.31 15.86
N TRP A 16 -9.23 9.48 14.62
CA TRP A 16 -9.64 8.67 13.47
C TRP A 16 -8.45 8.17 12.67
N PRO A 17 -8.55 7.00 12.03
CA PRO A 17 -7.55 6.57 11.07
C PRO A 17 -7.58 7.42 9.80
N VAL A 18 -6.54 7.27 9.00
CA VAL A 18 -6.35 7.97 7.74
C VAL A 18 -7.61 7.97 6.86
N ASN A 19 -7.91 9.11 6.23
CA ASN A 19 -9.08 9.35 5.35
C ASN A 19 -10.46 9.24 6.04
N LYS A 20 -10.54 8.92 7.33
CA LYS A 20 -11.82 8.78 8.05
C LYS A 20 -12.14 9.97 8.97
N GLY A 21 -11.15 10.76 9.30
CA GLY A 21 -11.29 11.96 10.13
C GLY A 21 -9.94 12.46 10.65
N PRO A 22 -9.93 13.47 11.52
CA PRO A 22 -8.71 14.04 12.07
C PRO A 22 -8.07 13.15 13.15
N GLN A 23 -6.75 13.18 13.26
CA GLN A 23 -5.95 12.52 14.29
C GLN A 23 -5.83 13.41 15.52
N ASN A 24 -6.95 13.62 16.25
CA ASN A 24 -6.95 14.45 17.45
C ASN A 24 -6.22 13.75 18.58
N LEU A 25 -5.19 14.40 19.11
CA LEU A 25 -4.37 13.94 20.24
C LEU A 25 -4.45 14.95 21.39
N TYR A 26 -4.42 14.44 22.61
CA TYR A 26 -4.43 15.20 23.85
C TYR A 26 -3.10 14.98 24.57
N ASP A 27 -2.59 16.04 25.20
CA ASP A 27 -1.43 15.96 26.08
C ASP A 27 -1.87 15.81 27.53
N LEU A 28 -1.29 14.83 28.22
CA LEU A 28 -1.44 14.64 29.66
C LEU A 28 -0.09 14.89 30.32
N LYS A 29 -0.04 15.83 31.26
CA LYS A 29 1.12 16.05 32.15
C LYS A 29 0.78 15.56 33.56
N LEU A 30 1.53 14.60 34.04
CA LEU A 30 1.53 14.18 35.45
C LEU A 30 2.71 14.84 36.15
N THR A 31 2.44 15.54 37.22
CA THR A 31 3.47 16.25 38.00
C THR A 31 3.47 15.73 39.43
N VAL A 32 4.65 15.42 39.94
CA VAL A 32 4.86 15.05 41.33
C VAL A 32 5.47 16.26 42.05
N SER A 33 4.86 16.67 43.14
CA SER A 33 5.33 17.80 43.92
C SER A 33 5.53 17.41 45.41
N VAL A 34 6.58 17.89 46.00
CA VAL A 34 6.86 17.79 47.45
C VAL A 34 6.94 19.20 48.01
N ASP A 35 6.19 19.48 49.07
CA ASP A 35 6.10 20.81 49.69
C ASP A 35 5.81 21.95 48.69
N GLY A 36 4.94 21.68 47.70
CA GLY A 36 4.54 22.64 46.67
C GLY A 36 5.56 22.88 45.55
N LYS A 37 6.69 22.19 45.56
CA LYS A 37 7.71 22.26 44.51
C LYS A 37 7.61 21.05 43.61
N GLU A 38 7.56 21.26 42.28
CA GLU A 38 7.63 20.20 41.30
C GLU A 38 8.97 19.47 41.41
N CYS A 39 8.94 18.17 41.67
CA CYS A 39 10.11 17.31 41.80
C CYS A 39 10.32 16.44 40.55
N ASP A 40 9.23 16.06 39.89
CA ASP A 40 9.27 15.26 38.69
C ASP A 40 8.01 15.47 37.85
N SER A 41 8.10 15.27 36.54
CA SER A 41 6.94 15.27 35.68
C SER A 41 7.10 14.36 34.48
N VAL A 42 6.00 13.72 34.09
CA VAL A 42 5.88 12.88 32.88
C VAL A 42 4.82 13.49 31.97
N LYS A 43 5.15 13.58 30.69
CA LYS A 43 4.19 13.93 29.64
C LYS A 43 3.91 12.73 28.81
N THR A 44 2.64 12.47 28.50
CA THR A 44 2.20 11.47 27.55
C THR A 44 1.14 12.05 26.64
N ARG A 45 1.04 11.50 25.44
CA ARG A 45 0.03 11.87 24.47
C ARG A 45 -0.94 10.71 24.27
N PHE A 46 -2.22 10.99 24.10
CA PHE A 46 -3.23 9.96 23.86
C PHE A 46 -4.32 10.46 22.93
N GLY A 47 -5.02 9.54 22.28
CA GLY A 47 -6.21 9.83 21.47
C GLY A 47 -7.43 9.12 22.01
N ILE A 48 -8.59 9.77 21.93
CA ILE A 48 -9.87 9.20 22.35
C ILE A 48 -10.54 8.58 21.14
N ARG A 49 -10.76 7.27 21.20
CA ARG A 49 -11.45 6.50 20.17
C ARG A 49 -11.97 5.19 20.73
N GLU A 50 -12.92 4.58 20.07
CA GLU A 50 -13.32 3.19 20.27
C GLU A 50 -12.90 2.37 19.04
N ILE A 51 -12.32 1.19 19.24
CA ILE A 51 -12.06 0.21 18.19
C ILE A 51 -12.62 -1.12 18.65
N VAL A 52 -13.52 -1.67 17.86
CA VAL A 52 -14.10 -2.99 18.09
C VAL A 52 -14.04 -3.82 16.81
N SER A 53 -14.07 -5.14 16.94
CA SER A 53 -14.22 -6.04 15.81
C SER A 53 -15.21 -7.13 16.12
N ASP A 54 -15.92 -7.60 15.10
CA ASP A 54 -16.82 -8.75 15.23
C ASP A 54 -16.80 -9.62 13.97
N ARG A 55 -17.62 -10.67 13.98
CA ARG A 55 -17.80 -11.62 12.86
C ARG A 55 -19.28 -11.80 12.53
N LYS A 56 -20.05 -10.73 12.67
CA LYS A 56 -21.49 -10.73 12.38
C LYS A 56 -21.78 -10.48 10.90
N THR A 57 -20.95 -11.05 10.03
CA THR A 57 -21.11 -11.03 8.58
C THR A 57 -21.74 -12.33 8.09
N PRO A 58 -22.32 -12.37 6.89
CA PRO A 58 -22.94 -13.59 6.35
C PRO A 58 -21.98 -14.79 6.32
N ASP A 59 -20.72 -14.56 5.96
CA ASP A 59 -19.66 -15.57 5.87
C ASP A 59 -18.76 -15.64 7.11
N LYS A 60 -19.10 -14.91 8.18
CA LYS A 60 -18.36 -14.82 9.44
C LYS A 60 -16.97 -14.19 9.29
N SER A 61 -16.70 -13.46 8.22
CA SER A 61 -15.48 -12.67 8.08
C SER A 61 -15.37 -11.62 9.16
N ARG A 62 -14.14 -11.34 9.60
CA ARG A 62 -13.86 -10.31 10.61
C ARG A 62 -14.05 -8.91 10.04
N VAL A 63 -14.72 -8.05 10.79
CA VAL A 63 -14.93 -6.63 10.48
C VAL A 63 -14.45 -5.77 11.61
N PHE A 64 -13.90 -4.62 11.29
CA PHE A 64 -13.47 -3.60 12.24
C PHE A 64 -14.39 -2.39 12.21
N TYR A 65 -14.58 -1.79 13.37
CA TYR A 65 -15.30 -0.54 13.56
C TYR A 65 -14.45 0.42 14.36
N VAL A 66 -14.45 1.69 13.95
CA VAL A 66 -13.79 2.78 14.66
C VAL A 66 -14.84 3.83 14.98
N ASN A 67 -15.00 4.19 16.25
CA ASN A 67 -15.99 5.16 16.72
C ASN A 67 -17.41 4.85 16.21
N GLY A 68 -17.79 3.56 16.24
CA GLY A 68 -19.08 3.07 15.78
C GLY A 68 -19.28 3.03 14.25
N LYS A 69 -18.26 3.40 13.47
CA LYS A 69 -18.30 3.33 12.00
C LYS A 69 -17.51 2.14 11.49
N ARG A 70 -18.08 1.37 10.58
CA ARG A 70 -17.40 0.28 9.90
C ARG A 70 -16.17 0.80 9.15
N LEU A 71 -15.06 0.11 9.27
CA LEU A 71 -13.81 0.44 8.60
C LEU A 71 -13.42 -0.68 7.62
N PHE A 72 -13.32 -0.34 6.35
CA PHE A 72 -12.69 -1.21 5.37
C PHE A 72 -11.17 -1.16 5.56
N ILE A 73 -10.55 -2.31 5.85
CA ILE A 73 -9.10 -2.37 6.09
C ILE A 73 -8.36 -2.38 4.75
N ARG A 74 -7.55 -1.37 4.56
CA ARG A 74 -6.55 -1.22 3.49
C ARG A 74 -5.20 -1.27 4.16
N GLY A 75 -4.81 -2.46 4.61
CA GLY A 75 -3.63 -2.63 5.44
C GLY A 75 -2.47 -3.25 4.69
N THR A 76 -1.37 -3.38 5.41
CA THR A 76 -0.16 -4.00 4.88
C THR A 76 0.62 -4.65 6.01
N ASN A 77 1.52 -5.56 5.65
CA ASN A 77 2.40 -6.24 6.58
C ASN A 77 3.71 -5.46 6.72
N TRP A 78 4.12 -5.24 7.96
CA TRP A 78 5.38 -4.61 8.33
C TRP A 78 6.39 -5.67 8.74
N ILE A 79 7.52 -5.72 8.03
CA ILE A 79 8.64 -6.60 8.35
C ILE A 79 9.76 -5.71 8.89
N PRO A 80 10.24 -5.93 10.13
CA PRO A 80 11.29 -5.09 10.70
C PRO A 80 12.60 -5.26 9.91
N GLU A 81 13.45 -4.25 9.97
CA GLU A 81 14.78 -4.30 9.37
C GLU A 81 15.57 -5.49 9.94
N ALA A 82 16.16 -6.32 9.07
CA ALA A 82 16.69 -7.64 9.40
C ALA A 82 17.80 -7.63 10.47
N MET A 83 18.59 -6.54 10.53
CA MET A 83 19.66 -6.37 11.54
C MET A 83 19.20 -5.53 12.73
N LEU A 84 17.91 -5.18 12.79
CA LEU A 84 17.30 -4.31 13.79
C LEU A 84 17.99 -2.93 13.89
N ARG A 85 18.56 -2.46 12.79
CA ARG A 85 19.20 -1.14 12.66
C ARG A 85 18.18 -0.13 12.21
N THR A 86 17.36 0.31 13.13
CA THR A 86 16.38 1.37 12.87
C THR A 86 16.93 2.73 13.31
N SER A 87 16.47 3.78 12.65
CA SER A 87 16.68 5.16 13.06
C SER A 87 15.36 5.90 12.96
N ASP A 88 15.23 6.99 13.70
CA ASP A 88 14.04 7.84 13.63
C ASP A 88 13.80 8.37 12.21
N GLU A 89 14.87 8.69 11.48
CA GLU A 89 14.79 9.12 10.08
C GLU A 89 14.23 8.03 9.17
N ARG A 90 14.70 6.79 9.30
CA ARG A 90 14.18 5.65 8.53
C ARG A 90 12.72 5.37 8.88
N THR A 91 12.42 5.29 10.16
CA THR A 91 11.05 5.08 10.66
C THR A 91 10.09 6.15 10.13
N TYR A 92 10.52 7.43 10.17
CA TYR A 92 9.74 8.53 9.61
C TYR A 92 9.49 8.37 8.10
N ALA A 93 10.53 8.03 7.33
CA ALA A 93 10.41 7.87 5.89
C ALA A 93 9.46 6.71 5.52
N GLU A 94 9.62 5.56 6.13
CA GLU A 94 8.79 4.38 5.86
C GLU A 94 7.33 4.60 6.26
N LEU A 95 7.06 5.24 7.40
CA LEU A 95 5.69 5.58 7.80
C LEU A 95 5.07 6.68 6.93
N ARG A 96 5.87 7.62 6.42
CA ARG A 96 5.39 8.59 5.42
C ARG A 96 5.03 7.92 4.10
N TYR A 97 5.83 6.96 3.61
CA TYR A 97 5.48 6.16 2.43
C TYR A 97 4.21 5.33 2.68
N SER A 98 4.10 4.70 3.86
CA SER A 98 2.88 3.99 4.25
C SER A 98 1.65 4.92 4.22
N ARG A 99 1.76 6.10 4.81
CA ARG A 99 0.68 7.10 4.79
C ARG A 99 0.35 7.58 3.38
N GLN A 100 1.37 7.79 2.56
CA GLN A 100 1.21 8.22 1.16
C GLN A 100 0.56 7.14 0.30
N SER A 101 0.84 5.86 0.52
CA SER A 101 0.23 4.76 -0.21
C SER A 101 -1.29 4.63 0.03
N GLY A 102 -1.83 5.31 1.05
CA GLY A 102 -3.26 5.27 1.37
C GLY A 102 -3.67 4.12 2.28
N VAL A 103 -2.73 3.32 2.77
CA VAL A 103 -3.01 2.26 3.75
C VAL A 103 -3.43 2.85 5.10
N ASN A 104 -4.28 2.13 5.82
CA ASN A 104 -4.83 2.57 7.11
C ASN A 104 -4.47 1.66 8.29
N LEU A 105 -3.81 0.52 8.04
CA LEU A 105 -3.39 -0.42 9.06
C LEU A 105 -2.05 -1.07 8.71
N LEU A 106 -1.17 -1.18 9.70
CA LEU A 106 0.10 -1.89 9.66
C LEU A 106 0.01 -3.13 10.56
N ARG A 107 0.22 -4.31 9.99
CA ARG A 107 0.33 -5.56 10.75
C ARG A 107 1.80 -5.80 11.07
N MET A 108 2.12 -5.75 12.36
CA MET A 108 3.43 -6.11 12.88
C MET A 108 3.54 -7.63 12.90
N TRP A 109 4.17 -8.19 11.88
CA TRP A 109 4.24 -9.63 11.66
C TRP A 109 4.92 -10.37 12.82
N GLY A 110 4.39 -11.55 13.17
CA GLY A 110 4.84 -12.33 14.32
C GLY A 110 6.28 -12.83 14.26
N GLY A 111 6.92 -12.84 13.07
CA GLY A 111 8.36 -13.10 12.95
C GLY A 111 9.24 -11.88 13.25
N GLY A 112 8.65 -10.76 13.67
CA GLY A 112 9.33 -9.51 13.96
C GLY A 112 9.38 -9.14 15.44
N ILE A 113 9.34 -7.85 15.71
CA ILE A 113 9.35 -7.26 17.06
C ILE A 113 8.25 -6.20 17.19
N ALA A 114 7.99 -5.73 18.40
CA ALA A 114 7.26 -4.48 18.60
C ALA A 114 8.21 -3.31 18.42
N GLU A 115 7.88 -2.42 17.47
CA GLU A 115 8.69 -1.26 17.12
C GLU A 115 8.86 -0.25 18.25
N SER A 116 9.69 0.77 18.03
CA SER A 116 10.03 1.80 19.01
C SER A 116 8.82 2.69 19.41
N ASP A 117 8.95 3.42 20.52
CA ASP A 117 7.94 4.40 20.92
C ASP A 117 7.73 5.48 19.85
N TYR A 118 8.79 5.89 19.15
CA TYR A 118 8.70 6.85 18.05
C TYR A 118 7.84 6.32 16.88
N PHE A 119 7.94 5.05 16.57
CA PHE A 119 7.07 4.41 15.56
C PHE A 119 5.59 4.55 15.93
N PHE A 120 5.21 4.22 17.16
CA PHE A 120 3.82 4.33 17.61
C PHE A 120 3.34 5.78 17.69
N GLN A 121 4.19 6.71 18.13
CA GLN A 121 3.88 8.14 18.13
C GLN A 121 3.59 8.66 16.71
N LEU A 122 4.40 8.27 15.73
CA LEU A 122 4.13 8.62 14.32
C LEU A 122 2.87 7.95 13.79
N CYS A 123 2.59 6.70 14.13
CA CYS A 123 1.34 6.05 13.76
C CYS A 123 0.12 6.79 14.32
N ASP A 124 0.20 7.29 15.56
CA ASP A 124 -0.82 8.12 16.18
C ASP A 124 -1.05 9.43 15.40
N GLU A 125 0.02 10.10 14.98
CA GLU A 125 -0.01 11.37 14.25
C GLU A 125 -0.48 11.19 12.78
N LEU A 126 -0.09 10.09 12.15
CA LEU A 126 -0.38 9.81 10.74
C LEU A 126 -1.73 9.10 10.54
N GLY A 127 -2.36 8.61 11.60
CA GLY A 127 -3.62 7.88 11.53
C GLY A 127 -3.45 6.45 11.01
N LEU A 128 -2.31 5.82 11.24
CA LEU A 128 -2.04 4.45 10.86
C LEU A 128 -2.39 3.52 12.03
N LEU A 129 -3.36 2.64 11.83
CA LEU A 129 -3.68 1.61 12.83
C LEU A 129 -2.58 0.57 12.89
N VAL A 130 -2.40 -0.05 14.06
CA VAL A 130 -1.42 -1.10 14.31
C VAL A 130 -2.13 -2.36 14.81
N TRP A 131 -1.91 -3.46 14.12
CA TRP A 131 -2.21 -4.82 14.53
C TRP A 131 -0.89 -5.41 15.03
N GLN A 132 -0.77 -5.65 16.32
CA GLN A 132 0.46 -6.16 16.95
C GLN A 132 0.38 -7.65 17.14
N GLU A 133 1.28 -8.40 16.49
CA GLU A 133 1.51 -9.80 16.78
C GLU A 133 2.66 -9.98 17.77
N PHE A 134 2.58 -11.08 18.54
CA PHE A 134 3.67 -11.49 19.41
C PHE A 134 4.55 -12.55 18.72
N TRP A 135 5.76 -12.70 19.15
CA TRP A 135 6.94 -13.21 18.45
C TRP A 135 6.93 -14.71 18.20
N MET A 136 5.96 -15.20 17.42
CA MET A 136 5.90 -16.58 16.93
C MET A 136 5.38 -16.63 15.49
N THR A 137 5.91 -17.59 14.73
CA THR A 137 5.47 -17.90 13.36
C THR A 137 5.15 -19.40 13.24
N GLY A 138 4.53 -19.83 12.14
CA GLY A 138 4.17 -21.23 11.88
C GLY A 138 5.30 -22.22 12.04
N ASP A 139 6.52 -21.80 11.74
CA ASP A 139 7.74 -22.62 11.88
C ASP A 139 8.37 -22.54 13.28
N THR A 140 7.87 -21.68 14.13
CA THR A 140 8.46 -21.44 15.44
C THR A 140 7.87 -22.37 16.48
N ARG A 141 8.73 -23.02 17.23
CA ARG A 141 8.32 -23.77 18.43
C ARG A 141 7.95 -22.80 19.55
N HIS A 142 7.13 -23.28 20.50
CA HIS A 142 6.86 -22.52 21.71
C HIS A 142 8.16 -22.08 22.38
N PRO A 143 8.17 -20.90 23.03
CA PRO A 143 9.38 -20.38 23.67
C PRO A 143 9.89 -21.35 24.73
N HIS A 144 11.20 -21.56 24.76
CA HIS A 144 11.84 -22.44 25.76
C HIS A 144 11.62 -21.91 27.18
N ASP A 145 11.66 -20.61 27.36
CA ASP A 145 11.37 -19.91 28.61
C ASP A 145 10.05 -19.16 28.50
N LYS A 146 8.98 -19.82 28.92
CA LYS A 146 7.64 -19.22 28.93
C LYS A 146 7.55 -18.02 29.85
N ALA A 147 8.24 -18.02 31.01
CA ALA A 147 8.18 -16.94 31.96
C ALA A 147 8.81 -15.66 31.39
N LEU A 148 9.97 -15.81 30.75
CA LEU A 148 10.63 -14.71 30.04
C LEU A 148 9.77 -14.18 28.90
N TYR A 149 9.17 -15.06 28.07
CA TYR A 149 8.26 -14.67 27.01
C TYR A 149 7.09 -13.84 27.55
N MET A 150 6.40 -14.31 28.57
CA MET A 150 5.26 -13.62 29.17
C MET A 150 5.66 -12.29 29.81
N SER A 151 6.85 -12.20 30.40
CA SER A 151 7.40 -10.94 30.90
C SER A 151 7.65 -9.93 29.78
N ASN A 152 8.16 -10.37 28.63
CA ASN A 152 8.34 -9.53 27.45
C ASN A 152 6.99 -9.05 26.88
N VAL A 153 5.99 -9.93 26.81
CA VAL A 153 4.61 -9.56 26.42
C VAL A 153 4.07 -8.48 27.36
N GLU A 154 4.20 -8.69 28.68
CA GLU A 154 3.74 -7.73 29.70
C GLU A 154 4.41 -6.36 29.55
N SER A 155 5.74 -6.34 29.41
CA SER A 155 6.52 -5.12 29.22
C SER A 155 6.10 -4.38 27.95
N THR A 156 5.96 -5.10 26.84
CA THR A 156 5.54 -4.55 25.56
C THR A 156 4.14 -3.95 25.65
N VAL A 157 3.16 -4.67 26.18
CA VAL A 157 1.78 -4.19 26.29
C VAL A 157 1.71 -2.93 27.17
N LYS A 158 2.42 -2.89 28.30
CA LYS A 158 2.48 -1.70 29.15
C LYS A 158 3.03 -0.48 28.43
N ARG A 159 3.98 -0.68 27.52
CA ARG A 159 4.59 0.37 26.74
C ARG A 159 3.64 0.90 25.66
N ILE A 160 2.95 0.02 24.92
CA ILE A 160 2.21 0.41 23.71
C ILE A 160 0.71 0.64 23.90
N ARG A 161 0.10 0.16 24.98
CA ARG A 161 -1.37 0.15 25.20
C ARG A 161 -2.03 1.53 25.20
N ASN A 162 -1.30 2.62 25.45
CA ASN A 162 -1.87 3.97 25.47
C ASN A 162 -1.94 4.65 24.11
N HIS A 163 -1.35 4.04 23.06
CA HIS A 163 -1.38 4.59 21.71
C HIS A 163 -2.76 4.39 21.05
N PRO A 164 -3.42 5.46 20.55
CA PRO A 164 -4.69 5.33 19.86
C PRO A 164 -4.57 4.54 18.55
N SER A 165 -3.41 4.53 17.91
CA SER A 165 -3.11 3.74 16.72
C SER A 165 -3.17 2.23 16.96
N LEU A 166 -2.84 1.76 18.17
CA LEU A 166 -2.89 0.33 18.48
C LEU A 166 -4.34 -0.16 18.47
N ALA A 167 -4.66 -1.01 17.48
CA ALA A 167 -6.02 -1.47 17.22
C ALA A 167 -6.32 -2.85 17.79
N TYR A 168 -5.37 -3.79 17.67
CA TYR A 168 -5.64 -5.20 17.86
C TYR A 168 -4.40 -5.96 18.31
N TYR A 169 -4.59 -7.00 19.10
CA TYR A 169 -3.53 -7.94 19.50
C TYR A 169 -3.75 -9.29 18.85
N VAL A 170 -2.67 -9.94 18.42
CA VAL A 170 -2.67 -11.29 17.89
C VAL A 170 -1.53 -12.07 18.49
N ALA A 171 -1.77 -13.31 18.91
CA ALA A 171 -0.76 -14.06 19.64
C ALA A 171 0.38 -14.55 18.76
N SER A 172 0.14 -14.78 17.47
CA SER A 172 1.16 -15.37 16.58
C SER A 172 0.80 -15.22 15.11
N ASN A 173 1.80 -15.36 14.24
CA ASN A 173 1.60 -15.63 12.83
C ASN A 173 1.49 -17.14 12.61
N GLU A 174 0.36 -17.63 12.07
CA GLU A 174 0.17 -19.03 11.65
C GLU A 174 0.60 -20.10 12.69
N SER A 175 0.51 -19.78 13.97
CA SER A 175 0.94 -20.65 15.08
C SER A 175 -0.09 -20.64 16.20
N THR A 176 0.20 -21.30 17.28
CA THR A 176 -0.65 -21.31 18.47
C THR A 176 -0.21 -20.23 19.45
N GLU A 177 -1.13 -19.78 20.30
CA GLU A 177 -0.80 -18.89 21.40
C GLU A 177 0.04 -19.57 22.48
N VAL A 178 0.81 -18.79 23.21
CA VAL A 178 1.39 -19.23 24.47
C VAL A 178 0.31 -19.14 25.55
N THR A 179 -0.02 -20.27 26.19
CA THR A 179 -1.07 -20.38 27.22
C THR A 179 -0.92 -19.28 28.28
N GLY A 180 -1.99 -18.52 28.54
CA GLY A 180 -2.03 -17.42 29.48
C GLY A 180 -1.88 -16.04 28.83
N THR A 181 -1.60 -15.97 27.53
CA THR A 181 -1.50 -14.70 26.80
C THR A 181 -2.83 -13.93 26.81
N PRO A 182 -4.01 -14.53 26.50
CA PRO A 182 -5.28 -13.80 26.52
C PRO A 182 -5.61 -13.19 27.90
N GLU A 183 -5.39 -13.95 28.97
CA GLU A 183 -5.64 -13.50 30.35
C GLU A 183 -4.72 -12.35 30.72
N LEU A 184 -3.45 -12.41 30.31
CA LEU A 184 -2.48 -11.34 30.54
C LEU A 184 -2.89 -10.07 29.80
N LEU A 185 -3.25 -10.16 28.53
CA LEU A 185 -3.68 -9.02 27.73
C LEU A 185 -4.95 -8.38 28.30
N ASN A 186 -5.94 -9.19 28.68
CA ASN A 186 -7.16 -8.69 29.30
C ASN A 186 -6.89 -7.98 30.64
N LYS A 187 -5.97 -8.48 31.45
CA LYS A 187 -5.54 -7.85 32.70
C LYS A 187 -4.83 -6.53 32.48
N LEU A 188 -3.99 -6.42 31.46
CA LEU A 188 -3.12 -5.28 31.23
C LEU A 188 -3.81 -4.14 30.46
N ASP A 189 -4.66 -4.49 29.52
CA ASP A 189 -5.37 -3.53 28.64
C ASP A 189 -6.90 -3.70 28.77
N GLY A 190 -7.45 -4.83 28.38
CA GLY A 190 -8.88 -5.13 28.45
C GLY A 190 -9.78 -4.31 27.52
N THR A 191 -9.20 -3.42 26.70
CA THR A 191 -9.96 -2.52 25.80
C THR A 191 -9.83 -2.89 24.33
N ARG A 192 -8.86 -3.73 23.97
CA ARG A 192 -8.58 -4.15 22.59
C ARG A 192 -8.96 -5.60 22.39
N GLY A 193 -9.40 -5.89 21.15
CA GLY A 193 -9.65 -7.26 20.72
C GLY A 193 -8.36 -8.07 20.65
N PHE A 194 -8.53 -9.39 20.74
CA PHE A 194 -7.47 -10.38 20.67
C PHE A 194 -7.85 -11.52 19.74
N GLN A 195 -6.88 -12.09 19.08
CA GLN A 195 -7.01 -13.25 18.20
C GLN A 195 -5.85 -14.23 18.45
N MET A 196 -6.13 -15.51 18.38
CA MET A 196 -5.17 -16.56 18.71
C MET A 196 -4.01 -16.62 17.71
N GLN A 197 -4.29 -16.43 16.43
CA GLN A 197 -3.28 -16.40 15.37
C GLN A 197 -3.81 -15.63 14.15
N SER A 198 -2.93 -15.31 13.20
CA SER A 198 -3.23 -14.44 12.05
C SER A 198 -4.36 -14.95 11.15
N GLU A 199 -4.46 -16.24 10.92
CA GLU A 199 -5.35 -16.91 9.95
C GLU A 199 -6.48 -17.67 10.63
N CYS A 200 -7.15 -17.05 11.59
CA CYS A 200 -8.29 -17.67 12.26
C CYS A 200 -9.39 -16.65 12.55
N GLU A 201 -10.49 -17.08 13.12
CA GLU A 201 -11.57 -16.24 13.62
C GLU A 201 -12.11 -15.23 12.59
N GLY A 202 -12.34 -15.67 11.36
CA GLY A 202 -12.91 -14.86 10.29
C GLY A 202 -11.85 -14.12 9.46
N VAL A 203 -10.58 -14.48 9.62
CA VAL A 203 -9.47 -14.10 8.75
C VAL A 203 -9.10 -15.32 7.91
N HIS A 204 -8.97 -15.16 6.61
CA HIS A 204 -8.65 -16.23 5.66
C HIS A 204 -7.18 -16.62 5.70
N ASP A 205 -6.84 -17.73 5.05
CA ASP A 205 -5.45 -18.09 4.76
C ASP A 205 -4.81 -17.05 3.84
N GLY A 206 -3.56 -16.71 4.08
CA GLY A 206 -2.75 -15.83 3.25
C GLY A 206 -2.48 -16.42 1.86
N SER A 207 -2.31 -15.62 0.86
CA SER A 207 -1.98 -16.00 -0.54
C SER A 207 -2.75 -15.11 -1.54
N PRO A 208 -2.24 -14.91 -2.78
CA PRO A 208 -0.95 -15.33 -3.31
C PRO A 208 0.19 -14.35 -2.96
N TYR A 209 1.44 -14.79 -3.15
CA TYR A 209 2.65 -13.99 -2.91
C TYR A 209 3.45 -13.73 -4.20
N LYS A 210 2.82 -13.83 -5.36
CA LYS A 210 3.45 -13.76 -6.68
C LYS A 210 2.65 -12.88 -7.62
N GLN A 211 3.24 -12.59 -8.76
CA GLN A 211 2.57 -11.91 -9.86
C GLN A 211 1.37 -12.74 -10.35
N VAL A 212 0.26 -12.08 -10.61
CA VAL A 212 -0.98 -12.70 -11.08
C VAL A 212 -1.56 -11.82 -12.19
N ASN A 213 -2.09 -12.45 -13.24
CA ASN A 213 -2.81 -11.69 -14.26
C ASN A 213 -4.00 -10.95 -13.61
N PRO A 214 -4.20 -9.65 -13.88
CA PRO A 214 -5.29 -8.89 -13.31
C PRO A 214 -6.67 -9.54 -13.43
N MET A 215 -6.95 -10.22 -14.54
CA MET A 215 -8.24 -10.90 -14.74
C MET A 215 -8.46 -12.07 -13.77
N GLN A 216 -7.39 -12.76 -13.35
CA GLN A 216 -7.49 -13.84 -12.36
C GLN A 216 -7.95 -13.35 -10.99
N HIS A 217 -7.60 -12.12 -10.60
CA HIS A 217 -8.12 -11.51 -9.38
C HIS A 217 -9.65 -11.36 -9.45
N TYR A 218 -10.17 -10.85 -10.57
CA TYR A 218 -11.62 -10.67 -10.77
C TYR A 218 -12.38 -12.00 -10.93
N GLU A 219 -11.76 -13.06 -11.44
CA GLU A 219 -12.33 -14.41 -11.46
C GLU A 219 -12.26 -15.10 -10.09
N ASN A 220 -11.56 -14.53 -9.13
CA ASN A 220 -11.30 -15.16 -7.84
C ASN A 220 -10.52 -16.48 -7.94
N THR A 221 -9.59 -16.55 -8.91
CA THR A 221 -8.76 -17.72 -9.21
C THR A 221 -7.28 -17.50 -8.90
N ALA A 222 -6.96 -16.40 -8.25
CA ALA A 222 -5.58 -15.99 -8.01
C ALA A 222 -4.84 -16.86 -6.98
N SER A 223 -5.55 -17.58 -6.12
CA SER A 223 -4.95 -18.37 -5.05
C SER A 223 -5.23 -19.86 -5.16
N PRO A 224 -4.18 -20.73 -5.01
CA PRO A 224 -4.33 -22.17 -4.99
C PRO A 224 -4.98 -22.69 -3.70
N ARG A 225 -4.92 -21.91 -2.62
CA ARG A 225 -5.44 -22.31 -1.30
C ARG A 225 -6.92 -21.96 -1.12
N GLY A 226 -7.61 -21.53 -2.19
CA GLY A 226 -8.99 -21.06 -2.10
C GLY A 226 -9.14 -19.71 -1.40
N SER A 227 -8.04 -18.98 -1.21
CA SER A 227 -8.09 -17.60 -0.75
C SER A 227 -8.83 -16.75 -1.78
N ARG A 228 -9.80 -16.02 -1.30
CA ARG A 228 -10.74 -15.26 -2.13
C ARG A 228 -10.40 -13.78 -2.03
N VAL A 229 -10.82 -13.02 -3.03
CA VAL A 229 -10.77 -11.54 -3.01
C VAL A 229 -12.00 -10.96 -2.28
N ASP A 230 -12.41 -11.63 -1.22
CA ASP A 230 -13.49 -11.24 -0.30
C ASP A 230 -13.12 -11.61 1.15
N GLY A 231 -13.96 -11.30 2.12
CA GLY A 231 -13.70 -11.52 3.52
C GLY A 231 -12.59 -10.62 4.06
N PHE A 232 -11.71 -11.18 4.87
CA PHE A 232 -10.51 -10.51 5.38
C PHE A 232 -9.29 -11.39 5.11
N ASN A 233 -8.34 -10.89 4.32
CA ASN A 233 -7.11 -11.61 3.98
C ASN A 233 -5.90 -10.97 4.68
N PRO A 234 -5.11 -11.71 5.49
CA PRO A 234 -3.98 -11.16 6.24
C PRO A 234 -2.71 -11.01 5.41
N GLU A 235 -2.63 -11.68 4.24
CA GLU A 235 -1.41 -11.74 3.43
C GLU A 235 -1.72 -11.98 1.95
N TYR A 236 -1.81 -10.92 1.17
CA TYR A 236 -2.11 -11.02 -0.25
C TYR A 236 -1.29 -9.98 -1.02
N GLY A 237 -0.31 -10.39 -1.81
CA GLY A 237 0.55 -9.44 -2.47
C GLY A 237 1.51 -10.05 -3.49
N ALA A 238 2.38 -9.20 -4.02
CA ALA A 238 3.42 -9.60 -4.94
C ALA A 238 4.65 -8.69 -4.80
N PRO A 239 5.85 -9.21 -5.08
CA PRO A 239 7.05 -8.39 -5.15
C PRO A 239 7.07 -7.54 -6.42
N THR A 240 8.00 -6.58 -6.45
CA THR A 240 8.43 -5.84 -7.64
C THR A 240 9.95 -5.88 -7.74
N LEU A 241 10.51 -5.45 -8.87
CA LEU A 241 11.96 -5.20 -8.95
C LEU A 241 12.31 -3.84 -8.33
N PRO A 242 13.52 -3.67 -7.79
CA PRO A 242 14.08 -2.35 -7.54
C PRO A 242 14.22 -1.55 -8.84
N THR A 243 14.43 -0.24 -8.73
CA THR A 243 14.88 0.56 -9.88
C THR A 243 16.29 0.14 -10.30
N VAL A 244 16.70 0.47 -11.52
CA VAL A 244 18.02 0.06 -12.02
C VAL A 244 19.16 0.66 -11.21
N GLU A 245 18.99 1.87 -10.67
CA GLU A 245 19.98 2.54 -9.83
C GLU A 245 20.25 1.72 -8.55
N ILE A 246 19.21 1.19 -7.95
CA ILE A 246 19.32 0.35 -6.75
C ILE A 246 19.96 -1.00 -7.06
N LEU A 247 19.62 -1.60 -8.19
CA LEU A 247 20.29 -2.82 -8.64
C LEU A 247 21.80 -2.61 -8.80
N ARG A 248 22.20 -1.47 -9.37
CA ARG A 248 23.61 -1.08 -9.51
C ARG A 248 24.30 -0.74 -8.18
N GLU A 249 23.57 -0.36 -7.16
CA GLU A 249 24.12 -0.18 -5.81
C GLU A 249 24.30 -1.50 -5.05
N MET A 250 23.51 -2.54 -5.40
CA MET A 250 23.54 -3.84 -4.72
C MET A 250 24.55 -4.82 -5.29
N MET A 251 24.90 -4.69 -6.58
CA MET A 251 25.69 -5.68 -7.32
C MET A 251 26.71 -5.02 -8.24
N ASP A 252 27.79 -5.74 -8.53
CA ASP A 252 28.73 -5.37 -9.58
C ASP A 252 28.08 -5.44 -10.97
N GLU A 253 28.50 -4.59 -11.92
CA GLU A 253 27.99 -4.57 -13.29
C GLU A 253 28.07 -5.93 -14.01
N LYS A 254 29.11 -6.72 -13.74
CA LYS A 254 29.28 -8.07 -14.30
C LYS A 254 28.21 -9.07 -13.85
N ASP A 255 27.56 -8.83 -12.70
CA ASP A 255 26.56 -9.69 -12.12
C ASP A 255 25.13 -9.24 -12.43
N LEU A 256 24.99 -8.00 -12.95
CA LEU A 256 23.71 -7.43 -13.31
C LEU A 256 23.16 -8.00 -14.62
N TRP A 257 24.01 -8.03 -15.67
CA TRP A 257 23.58 -8.44 -17.00
C TRP A 257 24.71 -9.03 -17.86
N PRO A 258 24.51 -10.24 -18.49
CA PRO A 258 23.37 -11.15 -18.23
C PRO A 258 23.25 -11.50 -16.76
N ILE A 259 22.04 -11.78 -16.30
CA ILE A 259 21.77 -12.08 -14.88
C ILE A 259 22.69 -13.20 -14.39
N ASN A 260 23.55 -12.88 -13.40
CA ASN A 260 24.29 -13.89 -12.66
C ASN A 260 23.38 -14.56 -11.63
N LYS A 261 22.89 -15.75 -11.99
CA LYS A 261 21.89 -16.45 -11.18
C LYS A 261 22.33 -16.66 -9.72
N GLU A 262 23.60 -16.95 -9.46
CA GLU A 262 24.09 -17.19 -8.10
C GLU A 262 23.94 -15.95 -7.20
N VAL A 263 24.35 -14.77 -7.72
CA VAL A 263 24.24 -13.50 -6.99
C VAL A 263 22.78 -13.08 -6.82
N TRP A 264 21.99 -13.22 -7.88
CA TRP A 264 20.56 -12.86 -7.83
C TRP A 264 19.75 -13.78 -6.90
N ASP A 265 20.01 -15.08 -6.90
CA ASP A 265 19.36 -16.01 -5.97
C ASP A 265 19.71 -15.70 -4.50
N TYR A 266 20.98 -15.33 -4.25
CA TYR A 266 21.41 -14.88 -2.91
C TYR A 266 20.64 -13.62 -2.47
N LEU A 267 20.44 -12.67 -3.38
CA LEU A 267 19.72 -11.42 -3.13
C LEU A 267 18.20 -11.55 -3.28
N ASP A 268 17.65 -12.72 -3.64
CA ASP A 268 16.20 -12.97 -3.68
C ASP A 268 15.56 -13.05 -2.28
N GLY A 269 16.41 -12.98 -1.27
CA GLY A 269 15.99 -12.74 0.11
C GLY A 269 15.39 -13.92 0.83
N ASN A 270 15.26 -15.08 0.25
CA ASN A 270 15.09 -16.39 0.93
C ASN A 270 14.42 -17.47 0.06
N GLY A 271 13.91 -18.53 0.70
CA GLY A 271 13.33 -19.74 0.11
C GLY A 271 12.02 -19.59 -0.68
N PHE A 272 11.47 -18.41 -0.90
CA PHE A 272 10.27 -18.24 -1.75
C PHE A 272 10.60 -18.17 -3.25
N HIS A 273 11.85 -18.01 -3.63
CA HIS A 273 12.34 -17.97 -5.01
C HIS A 273 11.49 -17.08 -5.94
N LEU A 274 11.15 -15.88 -5.46
CA LEU A 274 10.24 -14.98 -6.14
C LEU A 274 10.76 -14.49 -7.47
N MET A 275 12.10 -14.37 -7.61
CA MET A 275 12.73 -13.92 -8.85
C MET A 275 12.55 -14.88 -10.02
N SER A 276 12.53 -16.18 -9.81
CA SER A 276 12.34 -17.14 -10.90
C SER A 276 10.97 -17.02 -11.54
N THR A 277 9.92 -16.81 -10.72
CA THR A 277 8.56 -16.56 -11.22
C THR A 277 8.46 -15.19 -11.87
N MET A 278 9.01 -14.15 -11.25
CA MET A 278 8.98 -12.79 -11.77
C MET A 278 9.73 -12.67 -13.11
N TYR A 279 10.88 -13.32 -13.26
CA TYR A 279 11.60 -13.35 -14.55
C TYR A 279 10.74 -13.94 -15.66
N THR A 280 10.09 -15.08 -15.39
CA THR A 280 9.17 -15.73 -16.34
C THR A 280 8.02 -14.81 -16.70
N ASP A 281 7.42 -14.15 -15.71
CA ASP A 281 6.30 -13.23 -15.90
C ASP A 281 6.69 -12.00 -16.72
N LEU A 282 7.91 -11.45 -16.48
CA LEU A 282 8.43 -10.34 -17.27
C LEU A 282 8.58 -10.71 -18.74
N VAL A 283 9.19 -11.86 -19.03
CA VAL A 283 9.39 -12.31 -20.41
C VAL A 283 8.06 -12.59 -21.09
N ASN A 284 7.12 -13.25 -20.39
CA ASN A 284 5.82 -13.57 -20.95
C ASN A 284 4.95 -12.34 -21.23
N ASN A 285 5.03 -11.32 -20.37
CA ASN A 285 4.20 -10.12 -20.51
C ASN A 285 4.83 -9.07 -21.44
N TYR A 286 6.14 -8.85 -21.34
CA TYR A 286 6.84 -7.71 -21.97
C TYR A 286 7.95 -8.12 -22.94
N GLY A 287 8.13 -9.42 -23.21
CA GLY A 287 9.19 -9.95 -24.06
C GLY A 287 10.58 -9.92 -23.39
N LYS A 288 11.58 -10.50 -24.07
CA LYS A 288 12.97 -10.53 -23.60
C LYS A 288 13.55 -9.13 -23.49
N SER A 289 14.45 -8.93 -22.54
CA SER A 289 15.20 -7.70 -22.37
C SER A 289 16.61 -7.85 -22.93
N SER A 290 17.18 -6.75 -23.40
CA SER A 290 18.53 -6.68 -23.95
C SER A 290 19.55 -6.09 -22.97
N SER A 291 19.07 -5.47 -21.90
CA SER A 291 19.89 -4.82 -20.87
C SER A 291 19.21 -4.84 -19.51
N ILE A 292 20.00 -4.55 -18.46
CA ILE A 292 19.45 -4.40 -17.10
C ILE A 292 18.48 -3.22 -16.99
N ASP A 293 18.73 -2.13 -17.72
CA ASP A 293 17.83 -0.96 -17.74
C ASP A 293 16.45 -1.32 -18.26
N GLU A 294 16.40 -2.02 -19.39
CA GLU A 294 15.13 -2.49 -19.96
C GLU A 294 14.43 -3.49 -19.04
N PHE A 295 15.19 -4.42 -18.44
CA PHE A 295 14.66 -5.41 -17.52
C PHE A 295 14.07 -4.76 -16.27
N ALA A 296 14.77 -3.82 -15.67
CA ALA A 296 14.28 -3.10 -14.50
C ALA A 296 13.02 -2.25 -14.80
N GLN A 297 12.99 -1.57 -15.96
CA GLN A 297 11.80 -0.83 -16.39
C GLN A 297 10.58 -1.74 -16.56
N LYS A 298 10.74 -2.90 -17.19
CA LYS A 298 9.68 -3.91 -17.30
C LYS A 298 9.24 -4.43 -15.93
N GLY A 299 10.18 -4.57 -14.99
CA GLY A 299 9.89 -4.93 -13.60
C GLY A 299 9.02 -3.89 -12.89
N GLN A 300 9.28 -2.60 -13.12
CA GLN A 300 8.43 -1.53 -12.59
C GLN A 300 7.01 -1.57 -13.18
N LEU A 301 6.86 -1.83 -14.49
CA LEU A 301 5.55 -2.00 -15.13
C LEU A 301 4.77 -3.18 -14.55
N LEU A 302 5.45 -4.32 -14.36
CA LEU A 302 4.83 -5.52 -13.78
C LEU A 302 4.39 -5.29 -12.33
N GLY A 303 5.25 -4.68 -11.52
CA GLY A 303 4.92 -4.32 -10.13
C GLY A 303 3.74 -3.34 -10.04
N ALA A 304 3.71 -2.35 -10.93
CA ALA A 304 2.64 -1.35 -10.99
C ALA A 304 1.27 -1.98 -11.30
N ILE A 305 1.17 -2.79 -12.35
CA ILE A 305 -0.10 -3.40 -12.76
C ILE A 305 -0.61 -4.38 -11.70
N ASN A 306 0.30 -5.11 -11.06
CA ASN A 306 -0.05 -6.10 -10.04
C ASN A 306 -0.56 -5.44 -8.77
N SER A 307 0.19 -4.48 -8.21
CA SER A 307 -0.24 -3.74 -7.02
C SER A 307 -1.60 -3.07 -7.24
N LYS A 308 -1.77 -2.43 -8.40
CA LYS A 308 -3.01 -1.78 -8.78
C LYS A 308 -4.18 -2.74 -8.84
N SER A 309 -4.05 -3.85 -9.56
CA SER A 309 -5.14 -4.82 -9.73
C SER A 309 -5.55 -5.50 -8.43
N ILE A 310 -4.59 -5.76 -7.53
CA ILE A 310 -4.90 -6.27 -6.18
C ILE A 310 -5.82 -5.28 -5.45
N TRP A 311 -5.42 -4.03 -5.30
CA TRP A 311 -6.21 -3.06 -4.56
C TRP A 311 -7.56 -2.77 -5.19
N GLU A 312 -7.62 -2.70 -6.52
CA GLU A 312 -8.86 -2.39 -7.24
C GLU A 312 -9.90 -3.51 -7.17
N VAL A 313 -9.48 -4.79 -7.20
CA VAL A 313 -10.45 -5.88 -7.03
C VAL A 313 -11.00 -5.93 -5.60
N TRP A 314 -10.18 -5.63 -4.59
CA TRP A 314 -10.65 -5.53 -3.21
C TRP A 314 -11.58 -4.32 -3.01
N ASN A 315 -11.31 -3.21 -3.66
CA ASN A 315 -12.23 -2.08 -3.72
C ASN A 315 -13.55 -2.42 -4.41
N TYR A 316 -13.51 -3.19 -5.53
CA TYR A 316 -14.70 -3.63 -6.25
C TYR A 316 -15.63 -4.47 -5.37
N ASN A 317 -15.06 -5.32 -4.53
CA ASN A 317 -15.79 -6.20 -3.61
C ASN A 317 -16.09 -5.54 -2.25
N LYS A 318 -15.73 -4.26 -2.07
CA LYS A 318 -15.82 -3.57 -0.79
C LYS A 318 -17.20 -3.69 -0.17
N LEU A 319 -17.24 -4.20 1.06
CA LEU A 319 -18.36 -4.22 2.00
C LEU A 319 -19.55 -5.12 1.67
N ASP A 320 -19.85 -5.38 0.42
CA ASP A 320 -20.99 -6.22 0.02
C ASP A 320 -20.63 -7.00 -1.25
N TYR A 321 -20.68 -8.30 -1.14
CA TYR A 321 -20.40 -9.21 -2.25
C TYR A 321 -21.43 -10.36 -2.25
N GLY A 322 -22.72 -10.01 -2.39
CA GLY A 322 -23.82 -10.95 -2.37
C GLY A 322 -23.95 -11.67 -1.02
N ASP A 323 -23.72 -12.98 -1.00
CA ASP A 323 -23.71 -13.82 0.21
C ASP A 323 -22.40 -13.77 1.00
N ARG A 324 -21.41 -13.03 0.51
CA ARG A 324 -20.09 -12.84 1.09
C ARG A 324 -19.92 -11.40 1.56
N PHE A 325 -18.87 -11.17 2.32
CA PHE A 325 -18.57 -9.85 2.84
C PHE A 325 -17.10 -9.55 2.70
N CYS A 326 -16.75 -8.44 2.08
CA CYS A 326 -15.38 -8.00 1.94
C CYS A 326 -15.08 -6.90 2.96
N SER A 327 -14.19 -7.16 3.89
CA SER A 327 -13.85 -6.27 5.01
C SER A 327 -12.43 -5.74 4.98
N GLY A 328 -11.54 -6.35 4.21
CA GLY A 328 -10.22 -5.81 4.04
C GLY A 328 -9.12 -6.79 3.67
N LEU A 329 -7.99 -6.20 3.42
CA LEU A 329 -6.76 -6.83 2.96
C LEU A 329 -5.57 -6.28 3.74
N LEU A 330 -4.61 -7.14 4.08
CA LEU A 330 -3.25 -6.75 4.47
C LEU A 330 -2.30 -7.19 3.36
N PHE A 331 -1.76 -6.22 2.62
CA PHE A 331 -0.85 -6.49 1.50
C PHE A 331 0.46 -7.13 2.00
N TRP A 332 0.87 -8.24 1.42
CA TRP A 332 2.11 -8.94 1.76
C TRP A 332 3.21 -8.60 0.78
N TYR A 333 4.16 -7.82 1.15
CA TYR A 333 4.30 -6.80 2.18
C TYR A 333 4.88 -5.53 1.54
N HIS A 334 4.97 -4.40 2.23
CA HIS A 334 5.23 -3.13 1.56
C HIS A 334 6.62 -2.55 1.75
N ASN A 335 7.34 -2.90 2.83
CA ASN A 335 8.69 -2.42 3.10
C ASN A 335 9.75 -3.53 2.93
N CYS A 336 10.98 -3.16 2.59
CA CYS A 336 12.09 -4.11 2.50
C CYS A 336 12.90 -4.15 3.78
N SER A 337 13.06 -5.34 4.35
CA SER A 337 13.83 -5.59 5.58
C SER A 337 15.35 -5.60 5.36
N MET A 338 15.79 -5.81 4.13
CA MET A 338 17.21 -5.90 3.73
C MET A 338 17.35 -5.60 2.24
N PRO A 339 18.56 -5.33 1.73
CA PRO A 339 18.82 -5.26 0.29
C PRO A 339 18.40 -6.56 -0.40
N GLN A 340 17.49 -6.49 -1.36
CA GLN A 340 16.96 -7.66 -2.07
C GLN A 340 16.45 -7.30 -3.45
N VAL A 341 16.54 -8.24 -4.40
CA VAL A 341 16.03 -8.05 -5.77
C VAL A 341 14.51 -8.25 -5.87
N ALA A 342 13.90 -8.94 -4.93
CA ALA A 342 12.45 -9.02 -4.80
C ALA A 342 11.94 -7.85 -3.93
N SER A 343 11.97 -6.63 -4.48
CA SER A 343 11.58 -5.39 -3.79
C SER A 343 10.08 -5.30 -3.52
N ARG A 344 9.67 -4.19 -2.90
CA ARG A 344 8.31 -3.93 -2.44
C ARG A 344 7.85 -2.53 -2.90
N MET A 345 7.01 -1.83 -2.15
CA MET A 345 6.59 -0.45 -2.48
C MET A 345 7.76 0.53 -2.44
N TRP A 346 8.75 0.26 -1.62
CA TRP A 346 10.09 0.88 -1.63
C TRP A 346 11.13 -0.17 -1.26
N ASP A 347 12.36 0.06 -1.67
CA ASP A 347 13.45 -0.83 -1.34
C ASP A 347 14.10 -0.50 0.01
N TRP A 348 15.12 -1.29 0.37
CA TRP A 348 15.84 -1.09 1.62
C TRP A 348 16.56 0.28 1.69
N SER A 349 16.96 0.85 0.55
CA SER A 349 17.61 2.17 0.46
C SER A 349 16.62 3.34 0.54
N LEU A 350 15.33 3.08 0.74
CA LEU A 350 14.23 4.06 0.74
C LEU A 350 13.99 4.71 -0.64
N GLU A 351 14.30 4.01 -1.73
CA GLU A 351 13.88 4.41 -3.07
C GLU A 351 12.49 3.85 -3.36
N PRO A 352 11.48 4.69 -3.66
CA PRO A 352 10.16 4.21 -3.96
C PRO A 352 10.09 3.59 -5.35
N THR A 353 9.35 2.49 -5.47
CA THR A 353 9.06 1.81 -6.73
C THR A 353 7.74 2.27 -7.32
N ALA A 354 7.43 1.87 -8.55
CA ALA A 354 6.15 2.13 -9.18
C ALA A 354 4.97 1.54 -8.38
N SER A 355 5.19 0.46 -7.63
CA SER A 355 4.17 -0.16 -6.77
C SER A 355 3.63 0.79 -5.71
N LEU A 356 4.46 1.69 -5.14
CA LEU A 356 4.02 2.70 -4.17
C LEU A 356 2.97 3.63 -4.79
N TYR A 357 3.28 4.20 -5.95
CA TYR A 357 2.43 5.21 -6.58
C TYR A 357 1.17 4.63 -7.18
N HIS A 358 1.25 3.42 -7.74
CA HIS A 358 0.08 2.72 -8.25
C HIS A 358 -0.83 2.21 -7.13
N THR A 359 -0.29 1.82 -5.97
CA THR A 359 -1.06 1.59 -4.75
C THR A 359 -1.73 2.87 -4.27
N ALA A 360 -0.99 3.98 -4.16
CA ALA A 360 -1.53 5.29 -3.73
C ALA A 360 -2.68 5.75 -4.64
N ASN A 361 -2.54 5.60 -5.94
CA ASN A 361 -3.60 5.90 -6.90
C ASN A 361 -4.84 5.01 -6.68
N SER A 362 -4.65 3.69 -6.52
CA SER A 362 -5.77 2.75 -6.30
C SER A 362 -6.48 2.96 -4.96
N LEU A 363 -5.81 3.56 -3.98
CA LEU A 363 -6.34 3.85 -2.65
C LEU A 363 -6.74 5.32 -2.45
N GLU A 364 -6.83 6.11 -3.54
CA GLU A 364 -7.44 7.44 -3.47
C GLU A 364 -8.82 7.34 -2.81
N PRO A 365 -9.19 8.27 -1.91
CA PRO A 365 -10.49 8.20 -1.23
C PRO A 365 -11.70 8.31 -2.15
N LEU A 366 -11.57 9.00 -3.28
CA LEU A 366 -12.50 8.97 -4.42
C LEU A 366 -11.73 8.44 -5.61
N HIS A 367 -12.13 7.31 -6.16
CA HIS A 367 -11.36 6.59 -7.16
C HIS A 367 -12.24 5.98 -8.24
N ALA A 368 -11.86 6.19 -9.50
CA ALA A 368 -12.47 5.50 -10.65
C ALA A 368 -11.54 4.38 -11.10
N GLN A 369 -12.05 3.17 -11.21
CA GLN A 369 -11.28 1.97 -11.53
C GLN A 369 -11.91 1.14 -12.65
N PHE A 370 -11.08 0.34 -13.32
CA PHE A 370 -11.46 -0.51 -14.45
C PHE A 370 -11.47 -1.99 -14.07
N ASP A 371 -12.58 -2.68 -14.35
CA ASP A 371 -12.68 -4.14 -14.26
C ASP A 371 -12.12 -4.77 -15.53
N TYR A 372 -11.00 -5.45 -15.39
CA TYR A 372 -10.29 -6.09 -16.51
C TYR A 372 -11.10 -7.22 -17.18
N LEU A 373 -12.00 -7.87 -16.46
CA LEU A 373 -12.75 -9.02 -16.92
C LEU A 373 -14.04 -8.59 -17.63
N LYS A 374 -14.81 -7.69 -17.00
CA LYS A 374 -16.10 -7.22 -17.51
C LYS A 374 -15.98 -6.04 -18.47
N ASN A 375 -14.83 -5.37 -18.53
CA ASN A 375 -14.63 -4.11 -19.24
C ASN A 375 -15.54 -2.98 -18.74
N THR A 376 -15.83 -2.98 -17.45
CA THR A 376 -16.67 -1.95 -16.81
C THR A 376 -15.83 -0.99 -15.96
N VAL A 377 -16.42 0.13 -15.62
CA VAL A 377 -15.81 1.13 -14.74
C VAL A 377 -16.63 1.21 -13.45
N SER A 378 -15.95 1.14 -12.33
CA SER A 378 -16.53 1.33 -10.98
C SER A 378 -15.99 2.58 -10.33
N VAL A 379 -16.75 3.16 -9.39
CA VAL A 379 -16.34 4.36 -8.66
C VAL A 379 -16.45 4.10 -7.16
N VAL A 380 -15.34 4.31 -6.46
CA VAL A 380 -15.19 4.06 -5.02
C VAL A 380 -15.28 5.37 -4.25
N ASN A 381 -15.97 5.33 -3.12
CA ASN A 381 -15.98 6.38 -2.12
C ASN A 381 -15.55 5.80 -0.75
N ASP A 382 -14.42 6.27 -0.23
CA ASP A 382 -13.89 5.86 1.07
C ASP A 382 -14.19 6.86 2.20
N TYR A 383 -14.89 7.95 1.91
CA TYR A 383 -15.34 8.91 2.91
C TYR A 383 -16.65 8.49 3.56
N TYR A 384 -16.86 8.83 4.84
CA TYR A 384 -18.13 8.63 5.55
C TYR A 384 -19.17 9.71 5.21
N ARG A 385 -19.22 10.11 3.95
CA ARG A 385 -20.26 11.02 3.40
C ARG A 385 -20.60 10.65 1.97
N GLU A 386 -21.81 10.99 1.57
CA GLU A 386 -22.28 10.82 0.19
C GLU A 386 -21.79 11.95 -0.72
N PHE A 387 -21.69 11.64 -2.01
CA PHE A 387 -21.45 12.61 -3.07
C PHE A 387 -22.47 12.39 -4.19
N LYS A 388 -23.01 13.47 -4.74
CA LYS A 388 -24.05 13.41 -5.77
C LYS A 388 -23.57 14.11 -7.06
N ASP A 389 -24.15 13.68 -8.18
CA ASP A 389 -23.94 14.27 -9.50
C ASP A 389 -22.47 14.30 -9.94
N TYR A 390 -21.68 13.32 -9.49
CA TYR A 390 -20.32 13.12 -9.97
C TYR A 390 -20.35 12.49 -11.37
N LYS A 391 -19.37 12.83 -12.20
CA LYS A 391 -19.29 12.34 -13.57
C LYS A 391 -18.02 11.51 -13.76
N VAL A 392 -18.16 10.23 -14.11
CA VAL A 392 -17.05 9.39 -14.54
C VAL A 392 -16.98 9.39 -16.07
N ILE A 393 -15.75 9.53 -16.60
CA ILE A 393 -15.45 9.56 -18.04
C ILE A 393 -14.42 8.47 -18.32
N ALA A 394 -14.67 7.62 -19.30
CA ALA A 394 -13.73 6.64 -19.81
C ALA A 394 -13.32 6.98 -21.23
N GLN A 395 -12.02 7.02 -21.47
CA GLN A 395 -11.41 7.26 -22.76
C GLN A 395 -10.50 6.10 -23.13
N VAL A 396 -10.53 5.64 -24.38
CA VAL A 396 -9.61 4.62 -24.89
C VAL A 396 -8.79 5.22 -26.03
N TYR A 397 -7.50 4.91 -26.01
CA TYR A 397 -6.53 5.36 -27.00
C TYR A 397 -5.80 4.17 -27.59
N ASP A 398 -5.60 4.18 -28.90
CA ASP A 398 -4.73 3.19 -29.56
C ASP A 398 -3.24 3.45 -29.24
N ILE A 399 -2.36 2.56 -29.69
CA ILE A 399 -0.91 2.68 -29.46
C ILE A 399 -0.30 3.95 -30.06
N ASN A 400 -0.95 4.55 -31.07
CA ASN A 400 -0.54 5.79 -31.69
C ASN A 400 -1.13 7.03 -30.99
N SER A 401 -1.75 6.84 -29.80
CA SER A 401 -2.38 7.88 -28.99
C SER A 401 -3.61 8.53 -29.61
N LYS A 402 -4.22 7.89 -30.61
CA LYS A 402 -5.50 8.33 -31.18
C LYS A 402 -6.63 7.87 -30.26
N LYS A 403 -7.47 8.82 -29.81
CA LYS A 403 -8.68 8.50 -29.05
C LYS A 403 -9.68 7.76 -29.94
N VAL A 404 -10.05 6.54 -29.56
CA VAL A 404 -10.93 5.65 -30.33
C VAL A 404 -12.27 5.40 -29.64
N PHE A 405 -12.39 5.77 -28.36
CA PHE A 405 -13.62 5.64 -27.59
C PHE A 405 -13.67 6.72 -26.50
N GLU A 406 -14.85 7.25 -26.24
CA GLU A 406 -15.14 8.07 -25.07
C GLU A 406 -16.61 7.90 -24.68
N GLU A 407 -16.85 7.62 -23.41
CA GLU A 407 -18.19 7.56 -22.82
C GLU A 407 -18.15 8.11 -21.41
N SER A 408 -19.32 8.52 -20.87
CA SER A 408 -19.41 9.04 -19.50
C SER A 408 -20.74 8.69 -18.87
N ALA A 409 -20.73 8.56 -17.53
CA ALA A 409 -21.91 8.34 -16.72
C ALA A 409 -21.94 9.29 -15.52
N VAL A 410 -23.14 9.68 -15.09
CA VAL A 410 -23.36 10.38 -13.82
C VAL A 410 -23.58 9.35 -12.73
N VAL A 411 -22.93 9.53 -11.59
CA VAL A 411 -22.95 8.62 -10.47
C VAL A 411 -23.21 9.35 -9.15
N ASN A 412 -24.00 8.72 -8.29
CA ASN A 412 -24.15 9.11 -6.89
C ASN A 412 -23.39 8.12 -6.02
N LEU A 413 -22.44 8.60 -5.25
CA LEU A 413 -21.50 7.79 -4.50
C LEU A 413 -22.01 7.63 -3.05
N PRO A 414 -22.39 6.42 -2.63
CA PRO A 414 -22.80 6.19 -1.25
C PRO A 414 -21.65 6.42 -0.27
N SER A 415 -21.97 6.75 0.96
CA SER A 415 -21.00 6.87 2.05
C SER A 415 -20.26 5.55 2.26
N ASP A 416 -18.92 5.56 2.25
CA ASP A 416 -18.05 4.40 2.45
C ASP A 416 -18.42 3.20 1.55
N GLY A 417 -18.74 3.48 0.29
CA GLY A 417 -19.29 2.48 -0.64
C GLY A 417 -18.63 2.49 -2.02
N VAL A 418 -19.20 1.71 -2.91
CA VAL A 418 -18.76 1.59 -4.31
C VAL A 418 -20.00 1.57 -5.22
N VAL A 419 -19.87 2.20 -6.38
CA VAL A 419 -20.81 2.08 -7.50
C VAL A 419 -20.14 1.23 -8.55
N ASN A 420 -20.49 -0.05 -8.59
CA ASN A 420 -19.94 -1.00 -9.55
C ASN A 420 -20.62 -0.86 -10.90
N ASP A 421 -19.87 -1.16 -11.97
CA ASP A 421 -20.35 -1.26 -13.34
C ASP A 421 -21.08 0.03 -13.81
N ALA A 422 -20.59 1.23 -13.39
CA ALA A 422 -21.19 2.52 -13.68
C ALA A 422 -21.23 2.85 -15.19
N LEU A 423 -20.28 2.33 -15.97
CA LEU A 423 -20.30 2.36 -17.43
C LEU A 423 -19.50 1.18 -18.00
N THR A 424 -19.77 0.82 -19.26
CA THR A 424 -19.08 -0.28 -19.98
C THR A 424 -18.23 0.29 -21.10
N ILE A 425 -16.95 -0.09 -21.14
CA ILE A 425 -16.06 0.25 -22.25
C ILE A 425 -16.27 -0.73 -23.39
N ARG A 426 -16.64 -0.22 -24.56
CA ARG A 426 -16.76 -1.00 -25.78
C ARG A 426 -15.54 -0.76 -26.65
N PHE A 427 -14.64 -1.74 -26.68
CA PHE A 427 -13.44 -1.67 -27.48
C PHE A 427 -13.78 -1.84 -28.97
N PRO A 428 -13.24 -0.98 -29.87
CA PRO A 428 -13.38 -1.19 -31.31
C PRO A 428 -12.77 -2.53 -31.75
N GLU A 429 -13.37 -3.21 -32.73
CA GLU A 429 -12.88 -4.50 -33.24
C GLU A 429 -11.42 -4.44 -33.74
N ASN A 430 -11.02 -3.31 -34.31
CA ASN A 430 -9.69 -3.09 -34.88
C ASN A 430 -8.76 -2.31 -33.93
N ILE A 431 -8.95 -2.41 -32.61
CA ILE A 431 -8.05 -1.74 -31.66
C ILE A 431 -6.65 -2.36 -31.75
N SER A 432 -5.61 -1.54 -31.53
CA SER A 432 -4.23 -2.01 -31.49
C SER A 432 -4.00 -3.05 -30.39
N GLN A 433 -3.02 -3.95 -30.63
CA GLN A 433 -2.66 -5.02 -29.68
C GLN A 433 -2.47 -4.46 -28.26
N VAL A 434 -1.68 -3.40 -28.12
CA VAL A 434 -1.61 -2.61 -26.90
C VAL A 434 -2.39 -1.31 -27.07
N HIS A 435 -3.17 -0.96 -26.07
CA HIS A 435 -3.99 0.25 -26.03
C HIS A 435 -4.07 0.78 -24.61
N PHE A 436 -4.54 2.02 -24.47
CA PHE A 436 -4.55 2.74 -23.19
C PHE A 436 -5.98 3.12 -22.81
N ILE A 437 -6.26 3.02 -21.51
CA ILE A 437 -7.53 3.46 -20.92
C ILE A 437 -7.23 4.58 -19.94
N LYS A 438 -7.94 5.69 -20.07
CA LYS A 438 -7.89 6.79 -19.12
C LYS A 438 -9.27 6.99 -18.51
N LEU A 439 -9.33 6.97 -17.19
CA LEU A 439 -10.52 7.27 -16.41
C LEU A 439 -10.37 8.64 -15.75
N ILE A 440 -11.43 9.41 -15.71
CA ILE A 440 -11.47 10.73 -15.06
C ILE A 440 -12.76 10.78 -14.25
N LEU A 441 -12.66 11.08 -12.97
CA LEU A 441 -13.79 11.37 -12.11
C LEU A 441 -13.85 12.88 -11.86
N LYS A 442 -15.00 13.48 -12.15
CA LYS A 442 -15.26 14.91 -11.90
C LYS A 442 -16.31 15.08 -10.83
N ASP A 443 -16.14 16.12 -10.02
CA ASP A 443 -17.17 16.55 -9.06
C ASP A 443 -18.36 17.24 -9.76
N GLU A 444 -19.35 17.62 -8.97
CA GLU A 444 -20.56 18.31 -9.42
C GLU A 444 -20.29 19.68 -10.09
N LYS A 445 -19.08 20.24 -9.90
CA LYS A 445 -18.62 21.50 -10.53
C LYS A 445 -17.78 21.27 -11.77
N GLY A 446 -17.55 20.00 -12.14
CA GLY A 446 -16.74 19.63 -13.30
C GLY A 446 -15.23 19.62 -13.05
N LYS A 447 -14.77 19.75 -11.79
CA LYS A 447 -13.36 19.66 -11.41
C LYS A 447 -12.93 18.20 -11.35
N ASP A 448 -11.75 17.89 -11.86
CA ASP A 448 -11.15 16.56 -11.75
C ASP A 448 -10.79 16.26 -10.29
N VAL A 449 -11.30 15.15 -9.73
CA VAL A 449 -11.06 14.71 -8.37
C VAL A 449 -10.29 13.39 -8.30
N SER A 450 -10.28 12.63 -9.39
CA SER A 450 -9.44 11.43 -9.58
C SER A 450 -9.14 11.24 -11.06
N SER A 451 -7.98 10.71 -11.37
CA SER A 451 -7.60 10.30 -12.72
C SER A 451 -6.79 9.01 -12.65
N ASN A 452 -7.20 8.03 -13.42
CA ASN A 452 -6.58 6.73 -13.46
C ASN A 452 -6.17 6.33 -14.88
N PHE A 453 -5.10 5.56 -15.01
CA PHE A 453 -4.53 5.20 -16.29
C PHE A 453 -4.14 3.73 -16.33
N TYR A 454 -4.47 3.05 -17.45
CA TYR A 454 -4.19 1.63 -17.69
C TYR A 454 -3.58 1.44 -19.06
N TRP A 455 -2.76 0.42 -19.18
CA TRP A 455 -2.38 -0.19 -20.44
C TRP A 455 -2.93 -1.60 -20.48
N ARG A 456 -3.44 -1.99 -21.61
CA ARG A 456 -4.09 -3.28 -21.82
C ARG A 456 -3.62 -3.90 -23.12
N SER A 457 -3.57 -5.23 -23.19
CA SER A 457 -3.42 -5.96 -24.43
C SER A 457 -4.78 -6.46 -24.93
N ASN A 458 -4.86 -6.71 -26.24
CA ASN A 458 -6.03 -7.26 -26.89
C ASN A 458 -6.07 -8.80 -26.85
N ASP A 459 -5.19 -9.42 -26.05
CA ASP A 459 -5.14 -10.87 -25.91
C ASP A 459 -6.43 -11.38 -25.27
N LYS A 460 -6.89 -12.52 -25.79
CA LYS A 460 -8.03 -13.22 -25.21
C LYS A 460 -7.60 -13.89 -23.92
N TYR A 461 -8.34 -13.61 -22.86
CA TYR A 461 -8.22 -14.33 -21.61
C TYR A 461 -9.12 -15.57 -21.65
N GLU A 462 -8.53 -16.75 -21.59
CA GLU A 462 -9.26 -18.03 -21.65
C GLU A 462 -9.56 -18.62 -20.28
N GLY A 463 -9.39 -17.82 -19.22
CA GLY A 463 -9.46 -18.28 -17.84
C GLY A 463 -8.17 -18.99 -17.41
N SER A 464 -7.94 -19.05 -16.11
CA SER A 464 -6.82 -19.80 -15.54
C SER A 464 -7.33 -21.04 -14.83
N LYS A 465 -7.04 -22.19 -15.38
CA LYS A 465 -7.26 -23.48 -14.70
C LYS A 465 -6.11 -23.85 -13.76
N THR A 466 -5.01 -23.10 -13.81
CA THR A 466 -3.82 -23.34 -13.01
C THR A 466 -3.23 -22.03 -12.54
N LEU A 467 -2.85 -21.96 -11.27
CA LEU A 467 -2.22 -20.81 -10.62
C LEU A 467 -0.72 -20.68 -10.93
N THR A 468 -0.22 -21.51 -11.79
CA THR A 468 1.18 -21.57 -12.18
C THR A 468 1.35 -21.04 -13.59
N GLY A 469 1.50 -19.77 -13.70
CA GLY A 469 1.86 -19.08 -14.92
C GLY A 469 0.96 -17.91 -15.25
N PRO A 470 1.52 -16.79 -15.66
CA PRO A 470 0.76 -15.68 -16.18
C PRO A 470 0.06 -16.12 -17.46
N ALA A 471 -1.20 -15.76 -17.61
CA ALA A 471 -1.74 -15.63 -18.95
C ALA A 471 -0.89 -14.54 -19.61
N ALA A 472 -0.18 -14.85 -20.67
CA ALA A 472 0.62 -13.89 -21.40
C ALA A 472 -0.25 -12.68 -21.76
N SER A 473 0.18 -11.50 -21.35
CA SER A 473 -0.44 -10.25 -21.79
C SER A 473 0.53 -9.64 -22.77
N GLY A 474 0.24 -9.66 -24.07
CA GLY A 474 1.13 -9.22 -25.15
C GLY A 474 1.46 -7.73 -25.10
N PHE A 475 2.21 -7.28 -24.10
CA PHE A 475 2.68 -5.90 -23.96
C PHE A 475 4.00 -5.61 -24.69
N GLU A 476 4.52 -6.56 -25.48
CA GLU A 476 5.75 -6.37 -26.25
C GLU A 476 5.69 -5.12 -27.14
N ASP A 477 4.50 -4.79 -27.64
CA ASP A 477 4.28 -3.62 -28.50
C ASP A 477 4.55 -2.29 -27.80
N LEU A 478 4.65 -2.24 -26.46
CA LEU A 478 5.11 -1.05 -25.74
C LEU A 478 6.53 -0.64 -26.16
N SER A 479 7.36 -1.59 -26.55
CA SER A 479 8.71 -1.32 -27.10
C SER A 479 8.70 -0.54 -28.42
N LYS A 480 7.56 -0.55 -29.14
CA LYS A 480 7.36 0.17 -30.41
C LYS A 480 6.89 1.62 -30.22
N LEU A 481 6.64 2.07 -28.97
CA LEU A 481 6.24 3.44 -28.70
C LEU A 481 7.32 4.41 -29.19
N LYS A 482 6.87 5.43 -29.91
CA LYS A 482 7.78 6.50 -30.37
C LYS A 482 8.15 7.37 -29.20
N GLN A 483 9.38 7.87 -29.19
CA GLN A 483 9.86 8.79 -28.16
C GLN A 483 9.00 10.06 -28.13
N ALA A 484 8.47 10.37 -26.95
CA ALA A 484 7.71 11.60 -26.70
C ALA A 484 8.65 12.77 -26.36
N LYS A 485 8.17 13.98 -26.62
CA LYS A 485 8.85 15.23 -26.22
C LYS A 485 8.10 15.81 -25.01
N VAL A 486 8.77 15.81 -23.85
CA VAL A 486 8.24 16.37 -22.62
C VAL A 486 9.02 17.64 -22.29
N LYS A 487 8.29 18.77 -22.12
CA LYS A 487 8.85 20.01 -21.57
C LYS A 487 8.72 19.97 -20.05
N LEU A 488 9.80 20.37 -19.40
CA LEU A 488 9.89 20.46 -17.95
C LEU A 488 10.08 21.92 -17.53
N ALA A 489 9.33 22.32 -16.49
CA ALA A 489 9.51 23.58 -15.78
C ALA A 489 9.43 23.28 -14.28
N TYR A 490 10.21 23.98 -13.48
CA TYR A 490 10.20 23.77 -12.04
C TYR A 490 10.24 25.08 -11.26
N LYS A 491 9.78 24.99 -10.01
CA LYS A 491 9.88 26.06 -9.01
C LYS A 491 10.31 25.44 -7.69
N VAL A 492 11.28 26.07 -7.04
CA VAL A 492 11.75 25.66 -5.72
C VAL A 492 11.08 26.52 -4.65
N ARG A 493 10.61 25.87 -3.60
CA ARG A 493 10.13 26.46 -2.35
C ARG A 493 10.89 25.80 -1.20
N GLU A 494 10.94 26.47 -0.07
CA GLU A 494 11.55 25.90 1.15
C GLU A 494 10.78 26.31 2.40
N ASP A 495 10.90 25.50 3.43
CA ASP A 495 10.59 25.85 4.80
C ASP A 495 11.85 25.73 5.69
N ASN A 496 11.70 25.68 7.01
CA ASN A 496 12.83 25.59 7.94
C ASN A 496 13.67 24.32 7.72
N ASN A 497 13.05 23.20 7.34
CA ASN A 497 13.66 21.87 7.35
C ASN A 497 13.80 21.25 5.96
N ASN A 498 12.94 21.59 5.00
CA ASN A 498 12.80 20.92 3.73
C ASN A 498 12.90 21.87 2.53
N TYR A 499 13.33 21.31 1.40
CA TYR A 499 13.09 21.87 0.07
C TYR A 499 11.88 21.17 -0.57
N PHE A 500 11.11 21.95 -1.32
CA PHE A 500 10.01 21.49 -2.16
C PHE A 500 10.27 21.93 -3.60
N VAL A 501 10.32 20.98 -4.50
CA VAL A 501 10.51 21.25 -5.93
C VAL A 501 9.22 20.91 -6.66
N ASP A 502 8.47 21.93 -7.09
CA ASP A 502 7.27 21.78 -7.90
C ASP A 502 7.68 21.64 -9.37
N ILE A 503 7.61 20.44 -9.92
CA ILE A 503 7.99 20.12 -11.30
C ILE A 503 6.73 19.98 -12.13
N THR A 504 6.62 20.79 -13.20
CA THR A 504 5.54 20.66 -14.18
C THR A 504 6.08 20.07 -15.46
N LEU A 505 5.57 18.87 -15.81
CA LEU A 505 5.84 18.21 -17.08
C LEU A 505 4.68 18.46 -18.04
N ARG A 506 4.99 18.73 -19.31
CA ARG A 506 4.02 18.84 -20.38
C ARG A 506 4.44 18.01 -21.58
N ASN A 507 3.60 17.07 -21.98
CA ASN A 507 3.78 16.36 -23.23
C ASN A 507 3.45 17.27 -24.41
N THR A 508 4.47 17.60 -25.22
CA THR A 508 4.33 18.50 -26.38
C THR A 508 4.34 17.75 -27.71
N SER A 509 4.41 16.43 -27.66
CA SER A 509 4.38 15.57 -28.85
C SER A 509 2.97 15.07 -29.18
N GLY A 510 2.81 14.47 -30.37
CA GLY A 510 1.55 13.85 -30.79
C GLY A 510 1.35 12.41 -30.31
N GLN A 511 2.23 11.92 -29.44
CA GLN A 511 2.18 10.57 -28.88
C GLN A 511 2.29 10.59 -27.37
N ILE A 512 1.88 9.52 -26.72
CA ILE A 512 1.96 9.35 -25.27
C ILE A 512 3.40 9.45 -24.77
N ALA A 513 3.60 10.19 -23.66
CA ALA A 513 4.76 10.03 -22.80
C ALA A 513 4.41 8.98 -21.74
N PHE A 514 4.81 7.74 -22.01
CA PHE A 514 4.40 6.58 -21.23
C PHE A 514 5.32 6.35 -20.05
N PHE A 515 4.74 6.09 -18.88
CA PHE A 515 5.39 5.61 -17.67
C PHE A 515 6.61 6.46 -17.25
N ASN A 516 6.41 7.77 -17.09
CA ASN A 516 7.48 8.72 -16.76
C ASN A 516 7.92 8.52 -15.31
N GLN A 517 9.22 8.27 -15.10
CA GLN A 517 9.87 8.27 -13.79
C GLN A 517 10.57 9.62 -13.56
N LEU A 518 10.39 10.17 -12.37
CA LEU A 518 11.14 11.32 -11.86
C LEU A 518 12.11 10.84 -10.79
N GLN A 519 13.33 11.37 -10.83
CA GLN A 519 14.34 11.15 -9.80
C GLN A 519 14.96 12.47 -9.39
N PHE A 520 15.14 12.67 -8.09
CA PHE A 520 15.87 13.81 -7.56
C PHE A 520 17.31 13.40 -7.29
N LEU A 521 18.22 13.96 -8.07
CA LEU A 521 19.62 13.54 -8.11
C LEU A 521 20.53 14.64 -7.55
N ASN A 522 21.63 14.24 -6.93
CA ASN A 522 22.71 15.14 -6.56
C ASN A 522 23.62 15.46 -7.79
N SER A 523 24.63 16.30 -7.58
CA SER A 523 25.58 16.67 -8.64
C SER A 523 26.40 15.50 -9.22
N LYS A 524 26.45 14.36 -8.52
CA LYS A 524 27.10 13.12 -8.95
C LYS A 524 26.13 12.15 -9.63
N MET A 525 24.92 12.60 -9.95
CA MET A 525 23.86 11.79 -10.55
C MET A 525 23.38 10.61 -9.68
N SER A 526 23.54 10.67 -8.36
CA SER A 526 23.01 9.68 -7.42
C SER A 526 21.70 10.15 -6.81
N PRO A 527 20.72 9.27 -6.61
CA PRO A 527 19.44 9.61 -5.99
C PRO A 527 19.58 10.16 -4.57
N ILE A 528 18.88 11.24 -4.27
CA ILE A 528 18.78 11.80 -2.92
C ILE A 528 17.63 11.12 -2.19
N ARG A 529 17.91 10.41 -1.10
CA ARG A 529 16.98 9.59 -0.35
C ARG A 529 16.99 9.86 1.16
N PRO A 530 15.82 9.79 1.82
CA PRO A 530 14.49 9.71 1.23
C PRO A 530 14.09 11.00 0.52
N SER A 531 13.38 10.87 -0.60
CA SER A 531 12.69 11.98 -1.26
C SER A 531 11.23 11.59 -1.49
N PHE A 532 10.29 12.49 -1.20
CA PHE A 532 8.87 12.21 -1.26
C PHE A 532 8.26 12.91 -2.46
N TYR A 533 7.73 12.13 -3.39
CA TYR A 533 7.08 12.63 -4.61
C TYR A 533 5.57 12.52 -4.45
N THR A 534 4.83 13.57 -4.80
CA THR A 534 3.36 13.49 -4.78
C THR A 534 2.80 12.51 -5.80
N ASP A 535 3.55 12.21 -6.88
CA ASP A 535 3.27 11.16 -7.85
C ASP A 535 4.53 10.81 -8.64
N ASN A 536 4.59 9.58 -9.20
CA ASN A 536 5.67 9.13 -10.05
C ASN A 536 5.20 7.97 -10.94
N PHE A 537 5.99 7.56 -11.93
CA PHE A 537 5.68 6.47 -12.86
C PHE A 537 4.31 6.64 -13.56
N PHE A 538 4.00 7.84 -13.98
CA PHE A 538 2.74 8.21 -14.62
C PHE A 538 2.87 8.43 -16.13
N SER A 539 1.75 8.37 -16.84
CA SER A 539 1.70 8.63 -18.28
C SER A 539 1.01 9.95 -18.59
N LEU A 540 1.43 10.62 -19.67
CA LEU A 540 0.82 11.85 -20.17
C LEU A 540 0.39 11.66 -21.64
N MET A 541 -0.88 11.80 -21.91
CA MET A 541 -1.39 11.84 -23.27
C MET A 541 -0.91 13.12 -24.00
N PRO A 542 -0.99 13.19 -25.34
CA PRO A 542 -0.62 14.38 -26.11
C PRO A 542 -1.29 15.65 -25.56
N GLY A 543 -0.48 16.69 -25.31
CA GLY A 543 -0.93 17.98 -24.80
C GLY A 543 -1.15 18.06 -23.29
N GLU A 544 -1.15 16.94 -22.57
CA GLU A 544 -1.36 16.93 -21.12
C GLU A 544 -0.18 17.49 -20.35
N LYS A 545 -0.50 18.01 -19.17
CA LYS A 545 0.47 18.48 -18.18
C LYS A 545 0.17 17.90 -16.81
N LYS A 546 1.21 17.66 -16.02
CA LYS A 546 1.12 17.25 -14.62
C LYS A 546 2.16 17.96 -13.79
N THR A 547 1.78 18.38 -12.60
CA THR A 547 2.71 18.93 -11.62
C THR A 547 2.92 17.91 -10.52
N VAL A 548 4.18 17.64 -10.21
CA VAL A 548 4.62 16.78 -9.10
C VAL A 548 5.46 17.63 -8.17
N THR A 549 5.20 17.54 -6.88
CA THR A 549 6.06 18.14 -5.85
C THR A 549 6.99 17.06 -5.30
N ILE A 550 8.28 17.37 -5.27
CA ILE A 550 9.30 16.57 -4.59
C ILE A 550 9.67 17.29 -3.30
N GLU A 551 9.60 16.59 -2.18
CA GLU A 551 10.05 17.07 -0.88
C GLU A 551 11.29 16.30 -0.46
N THR A 552 12.32 17.01 0.02
CA THR A 552 13.53 16.41 0.62
C THR A 552 14.05 17.29 1.76
N ALA A 553 14.70 16.66 2.75
CA ALA A 553 15.27 17.38 3.88
C ALA A 553 16.51 18.18 3.45
N LYS A 554 16.66 19.44 3.95
CA LYS A 554 17.81 20.32 3.66
C LYS A 554 19.15 19.68 4.02
N GLY A 555 19.18 18.85 5.06
CA GLY A 555 20.38 18.12 5.46
C GLY A 555 20.92 17.12 4.44
N LYS A 556 20.09 16.68 3.50
CA LYS A 556 20.47 15.73 2.43
C LYS A 556 21.19 16.38 1.25
N LEU A 557 21.18 17.72 1.16
CA LEU A 557 21.76 18.49 0.06
C LEU A 557 23.11 19.13 0.42
N LYS A 558 23.75 18.74 1.53
CA LYS A 558 25.00 19.35 1.99
C LYS A 558 26.20 19.15 1.06
N ASP A 559 26.11 18.20 0.12
CA ASP A 559 27.19 17.83 -0.80
C ASP A 559 26.84 18.08 -2.28
N GLY A 560 25.82 18.88 -2.58
CA GLY A 560 25.37 19.17 -3.95
C GLY A 560 24.86 20.58 -4.12
#